data_a03584dc912e2882079d8baac9580d20
#
_entry.id   a03584dc912e2882079d8baac9580d20
#
_cell.length_a   1.000
_cell.length_b   1.000
_cell.length_c   1.000
_cell.angle_alpha   90.00
_cell.angle_beta   90.00
_cell.angle_gamma   90.00
#
_symmetry.space_group_name_H-M   'P 1'
#
loop_
_entity.id
_entity.type
_entity.pdbx_description
1 polymer ?
#
loop_
_entity_poly.entity_id
_entity_poly.type
_entity_poly.pdbx_seq_one_letter_code
_entity_poly.pdbx_strand_id
1 'polypeptide(L)'
;MTRAVVKAAFIAAMVFGVSGAAFAEGKIVISNWDGYMPKDLLENFKKETGIEAEMSVHATNEEIMGKVTAGGGKGYDVLFVSSPFAEALKKLNLIADLDPAKIPNLANLYPEARNLSYDPGNKFSVPYAWGTTGLCYRSDLVSPAPTSWMDMLKPADALKGKITMLKTDRWLMAAGLKALGYSVNSTNEEEVAKAKELLTEAKGSLLSYDDTTFYSKLVSGEASLVHAWDGWCNYGIAENPAIKFVVPKEGSDMWVDTMTVTAASENKDAAMAFINYVLRPDVHAWVANNILYKVPNQKAMETLDKALIEQYPNLGMTPADLMKEEQLRDLGDGQKLYTQTVTEITFQ
;
A
#
# COMPACT_ATOMS: atom_id res chain seq x y z
N MET A 1 65.26 61.23 12.94
CA MET A 1 65.16 59.82 13.44
C MET A 1 63.75 59.61 13.90
N THR A 2 62.93 59.03 13.05
CA THR A 2 61.51 58.77 13.35
C THR A 2 61.17 57.33 12.91
N ARG A 3 60.99 56.44 13.89
CA ARG A 3 60.63 55.03 13.66
C ARG A 3 59.17 54.91 13.32
N ALA A 4 58.88 54.35 12.16
CA ALA A 4 57.56 53.94 11.77
C ALA A 4 57.18 52.56 12.38
N VAL A 5 56.05 52.49 13.10
CA VAL A 5 55.51 51.24 13.65
C VAL A 5 54.50 50.72 12.66
N VAL A 6 54.79 49.57 12.09
CA VAL A 6 53.83 48.82 11.23
C VAL A 6 52.94 47.97 12.14
N LYS A 7 51.63 48.23 12.16
CA LYS A 7 50.63 47.37 12.79
C LYS A 7 50.19 46.30 11.79
N ALA A 8 50.52 45.04 12.08
CA ALA A 8 49.98 43.90 11.37
C ALA A 8 48.55 43.57 11.90
N ALA A 9 47.55 43.65 11.04
CA ALA A 9 46.21 43.21 11.35
C ALA A 9 46.07 41.72 10.99
N PHE A 10 45.87 40.88 12.02
CA PHE A 10 45.48 39.46 11.80
C PHE A 10 44.01 39.39 11.47
N ILE A 11 43.67 38.98 10.25
CA ILE A 11 42.33 38.61 9.85
C ILE A 11 42.17 37.13 10.20
N ALA A 12 41.39 36.84 11.24
CA ALA A 12 40.94 35.46 11.55
C ALA A 12 39.80 35.08 10.60
N ALA A 13 40.12 34.24 9.63
CA ALA A 13 39.09 33.62 8.79
C ALA A 13 38.35 32.56 9.62
N MET A 14 37.10 32.85 10.03
CA MET A 14 36.19 31.83 10.57
C MET A 14 35.74 30.93 9.40
N VAL A 15 36.31 29.74 9.34
CA VAL A 15 35.79 28.65 8.50
C VAL A 15 34.57 28.11 9.20
N PHE A 16 33.38 28.49 8.73
CA PHE A 16 32.14 27.78 9.08
C PHE A 16 32.21 26.39 8.48
N GLY A 17 32.61 25.41 9.26
CA GLY A 17 32.48 24.01 8.92
C GLY A 17 30.98 23.65 8.84
N VAL A 18 30.48 23.48 7.63
CA VAL A 18 29.20 22.78 7.42
C VAL A 18 29.45 21.35 7.87
N SER A 19 29.02 21.01 9.08
CA SER A 19 28.95 19.62 9.54
C SER A 19 27.90 18.91 8.70
N GLY A 20 28.30 18.39 7.53
CA GLY A 20 27.52 17.36 6.86
C GLY A 20 27.44 16.18 7.83
N ALA A 21 26.25 15.81 8.26
CA ALA A 21 26.06 14.56 8.97
C ALA A 21 26.62 13.45 8.06
N ALA A 22 27.76 12.90 8.41
CA ALA A 22 28.30 11.71 7.77
C ALA A 22 27.33 10.57 8.13
N PHE A 23 26.43 10.25 7.23
CA PHE A 23 25.72 8.99 7.32
C PHE A 23 26.75 7.87 7.19
N ALA A 24 26.73 6.94 8.12
CA ALA A 24 27.59 5.76 8.05
C ALA A 24 27.37 5.09 6.69
N GLU A 25 28.47 4.69 6.04
CA GLU A 25 28.43 3.81 4.87
C GLU A 25 27.69 2.52 5.28
N GLY A 26 26.40 2.46 5.01
CA GLY A 26 25.54 1.31 5.30
C GLY A 26 24.86 0.85 4.04
N LYS A 27 24.68 -0.46 3.91
CA LYS A 27 23.82 -1.06 2.90
C LYS A 27 22.56 -1.55 3.58
N ILE A 28 21.38 -1.16 3.07
CA ILE A 28 20.09 -1.66 3.57
C ILE A 28 19.46 -2.58 2.53
N VAL A 29 18.73 -3.58 3.00
CA VAL A 29 17.91 -4.48 2.18
C VAL A 29 16.44 -4.15 2.39
N ILE A 30 15.76 -3.81 1.30
CA ILE A 30 14.35 -3.43 1.29
C ILE A 30 13.55 -4.55 0.62
N SER A 31 12.53 -5.07 1.30
CA SER A 31 11.60 -6.00 0.69
C SER A 31 10.33 -5.27 0.26
N ASN A 32 9.95 -5.38 -1.02
CA ASN A 32 8.77 -4.74 -1.60
C ASN A 32 8.18 -5.58 -2.74
N TRP A 33 6.96 -5.27 -3.16
CA TRP A 33 6.38 -5.85 -4.38
C TRP A 33 7.09 -5.33 -5.63
N ASP A 34 7.07 -6.14 -6.69
CA ASP A 34 7.64 -5.74 -7.98
C ASP A 34 6.90 -4.52 -8.56
N GLY A 35 7.65 -3.57 -9.10
CA GLY A 35 7.09 -2.36 -9.71
C GLY A 35 6.40 -1.38 -8.76
N TYR A 36 6.40 -1.62 -7.45
CA TYR A 36 5.68 -0.81 -6.46
C TYR A 36 6.46 0.41 -5.96
N MET A 37 7.49 0.81 -6.69
CA MET A 37 8.18 2.10 -6.55
C MET A 37 8.85 2.50 -7.87
N PRO A 38 9.17 3.79 -8.08
CA PRO A 38 9.93 4.23 -9.24
C PRO A 38 11.28 3.52 -9.35
N LYS A 39 11.67 3.10 -10.55
CA LYS A 39 12.90 2.32 -10.79
C LYS A 39 14.17 3.01 -10.27
N ASP A 40 14.25 4.34 -10.43
CA ASP A 40 15.43 5.12 -10.06
C ASP A 40 15.42 5.60 -8.61
N LEU A 41 14.38 5.23 -7.81
CA LEU A 41 14.22 5.74 -6.44
C LEU A 41 15.41 5.39 -5.56
N LEU A 42 15.89 4.15 -5.61
CA LEU A 42 17.03 3.68 -4.80
C LEU A 42 18.34 4.30 -5.24
N GLU A 43 18.53 4.51 -6.55
CA GLU A 43 19.72 5.18 -7.07
C GLU A 43 19.74 6.65 -6.64
N ASN A 44 18.62 7.36 -6.70
CA ASN A 44 18.51 8.73 -6.25
C ASN A 44 18.71 8.85 -4.73
N PHE A 45 18.14 7.92 -3.95
CA PHE A 45 18.40 7.83 -2.51
C PHE A 45 19.91 7.70 -2.21
N LYS A 46 20.61 6.79 -2.90
CA LYS A 46 22.07 6.60 -2.76
C LYS A 46 22.84 7.85 -3.13
N LYS A 47 22.48 8.52 -4.23
CA LYS A 47 23.14 9.77 -4.67
C LYS A 47 23.03 10.89 -3.63
N GLU A 48 21.87 11.00 -2.97
CA GLU A 48 21.62 12.09 -2.03
C GLU A 48 22.13 11.80 -0.61
N THR A 49 22.13 10.54 -0.19
CA THR A 49 22.43 10.17 1.21
C THR A 49 23.76 9.44 1.38
N GLY A 50 24.31 8.87 0.31
CA GLY A 50 25.46 7.97 0.38
C GLY A 50 25.10 6.54 0.84
N ILE A 51 23.85 6.27 1.25
CA ILE A 51 23.40 4.97 1.73
C ILE A 51 23.02 4.09 0.54
N GLU A 52 23.62 2.91 0.45
CA GLU A 52 23.25 1.92 -0.55
C GLU A 52 21.97 1.18 -0.14
N ALA A 53 21.05 0.97 -1.08
CA ALA A 53 19.84 0.20 -0.87
C ALA A 53 19.67 -0.87 -1.94
N GLU A 54 19.36 -2.10 -1.53
CA GLU A 54 19.11 -3.24 -2.41
C GLU A 54 17.65 -3.68 -2.29
N MET A 55 17.01 -3.96 -3.44
CA MET A 55 15.64 -4.47 -3.49
C MET A 55 15.62 -5.99 -3.45
N SER A 56 14.80 -6.54 -2.55
CA SER A 56 14.39 -7.94 -2.52
C SER A 56 12.89 -8.02 -2.81
N VAL A 57 12.53 -8.57 -3.96
CA VAL A 57 11.12 -8.65 -4.36
C VAL A 57 10.42 -9.81 -3.64
N HIS A 58 9.18 -9.57 -3.20
CA HIS A 58 8.25 -10.60 -2.76
C HIS A 58 6.93 -10.49 -3.53
N ALA A 59 6.24 -11.62 -3.69
CA ALA A 59 4.99 -11.66 -4.42
C ALA A 59 3.77 -11.37 -3.54
N THR A 60 3.77 -11.86 -2.28
CA THR A 60 2.64 -11.72 -1.36
C THR A 60 3.10 -11.35 0.05
N ASN A 61 2.19 -10.79 0.84
CA ASN A 61 2.42 -10.53 2.26
C ASN A 61 2.76 -11.81 3.04
N GLU A 62 2.09 -12.92 2.74
CA GLU A 62 2.31 -14.21 3.37
C GLU A 62 3.72 -14.73 3.11
N GLU A 63 4.22 -14.56 1.88
CA GLU A 63 5.58 -14.94 1.51
C GLU A 63 6.61 -14.21 2.36
N ILE A 64 6.55 -12.87 2.39
CA ILE A 64 7.53 -12.09 3.16
C ILE A 64 7.39 -12.31 4.65
N MET A 65 6.16 -12.43 5.18
CA MET A 65 5.93 -12.75 6.58
C MET A 65 6.53 -14.10 6.95
N GLY A 66 6.36 -15.11 6.09
CA GLY A 66 6.97 -16.43 6.27
C GLY A 66 8.50 -16.37 6.31
N LYS A 67 9.13 -15.66 5.36
CA LYS A 67 10.58 -15.47 5.31
C LYS A 67 11.13 -14.75 6.55
N VAL A 68 10.48 -13.65 6.96
CA VAL A 68 10.87 -12.84 8.11
C VAL A 68 10.72 -13.64 9.41
N THR A 69 9.63 -14.40 9.56
CA THR A 69 9.38 -15.25 10.73
C THR A 69 10.42 -16.37 10.82
N ALA A 70 10.68 -17.09 9.74
CA ALA A 70 11.68 -18.16 9.71
C ALA A 70 13.11 -17.64 9.95
N GLY A 71 13.43 -16.45 9.47
CA GLY A 71 14.75 -15.80 9.64
C GLY A 71 14.89 -15.02 10.95
N GLY A 72 13.86 -14.95 11.82
CA GLY A 72 13.88 -14.12 13.02
C GLY A 72 14.09 -12.62 12.71
N GLY A 73 13.58 -12.14 11.60
CA GLY A 73 13.71 -10.75 11.14
C GLY A 73 15.02 -10.41 10.43
N LYS A 74 15.95 -11.36 10.29
CA LYS A 74 17.24 -11.14 9.63
C LYS A 74 17.13 -11.13 8.11
N GLY A 75 18.07 -10.42 7.47
CA GLY A 75 18.19 -10.37 6.01
C GLY A 75 17.43 -9.23 5.35
N TYR A 76 16.67 -8.47 6.13
CA TYR A 76 15.94 -7.29 5.68
C TYR A 76 16.07 -6.16 6.69
N ASP A 77 16.09 -4.92 6.20
CA ASP A 77 16.10 -3.71 7.03
C ASP A 77 14.74 -3.00 6.98
N VAL A 78 14.15 -2.89 5.77
CA VAL A 78 12.83 -2.29 5.55
C VAL A 78 11.91 -3.31 4.90
N LEU A 79 10.68 -3.42 5.40
CA LEU A 79 9.63 -4.23 4.80
C LEU A 79 8.48 -3.33 4.35
N PHE A 80 8.02 -3.56 3.14
CA PHE A 80 6.73 -3.09 2.66
C PHE A 80 5.73 -4.21 2.84
N VAL A 81 4.70 -3.99 3.65
CA VAL A 81 3.65 -4.96 3.96
C VAL A 81 2.33 -4.24 4.18
N SER A 82 1.22 -4.92 3.97
CA SER A 82 -0.10 -4.38 4.30
C SER A 82 -0.30 -4.34 5.82
N SER A 83 -1.11 -3.39 6.29
CA SER A 83 -1.30 -3.09 7.72
C SER A 83 -1.63 -4.30 8.62
N PRO A 84 -2.46 -5.30 8.23
CA PRO A 84 -2.67 -6.48 9.06
C PRO A 84 -1.39 -7.28 9.33
N PHE A 85 -0.51 -7.35 8.33
CA PHE A 85 0.77 -8.07 8.45
C PHE A 85 1.79 -7.29 9.28
N ALA A 86 1.82 -5.96 9.16
CA ALA A 86 2.62 -5.12 10.05
C ALA A 86 2.17 -5.28 11.51
N GLU A 87 0.86 -5.29 11.78
CA GLU A 87 0.29 -5.55 13.11
C GLU A 87 0.70 -6.92 13.65
N ALA A 88 0.61 -7.97 12.82
CA ALA A 88 1.02 -9.33 13.20
C ALA A 88 2.53 -9.42 13.47
N LEU A 89 3.37 -8.85 12.59
CA LEU A 89 4.82 -8.81 12.77
C LEU A 89 5.22 -8.05 14.05
N LYS A 90 4.48 -6.99 14.40
CA LYS A 90 4.70 -6.26 15.68
C LYS A 90 4.38 -7.12 16.88
N LYS A 91 3.27 -7.85 16.87
CA LYS A 91 2.90 -8.81 17.94
C LYS A 91 3.95 -9.91 18.12
N LEU A 92 4.60 -10.32 17.02
CA LEU A 92 5.71 -11.30 17.04
C LEU A 92 7.07 -10.70 17.41
N ASN A 93 7.16 -9.39 17.69
CA ASN A 93 8.42 -8.66 17.95
C ASN A 93 9.43 -8.75 16.79
N LEU A 94 8.96 -8.86 15.54
CA LEU A 94 9.82 -8.96 14.35
C LEU A 94 10.07 -7.60 13.68
N ILE A 95 9.33 -6.56 14.06
CA ILE A 95 9.57 -5.17 13.63
C ILE A 95 9.81 -4.26 14.83
N ALA A 96 10.67 -3.27 14.64
CA ALA A 96 11.10 -2.33 15.65
C ALA A 96 10.09 -1.19 15.87
N ASP A 97 10.20 -0.51 17.01
CA ASP A 97 9.62 0.84 17.15
C ASP A 97 10.45 1.84 16.35
N LEU A 98 9.77 2.83 15.79
CA LEU A 98 10.37 3.91 15.04
C LEU A 98 10.72 5.07 15.96
N ASP A 99 11.79 5.78 15.61
CA ASP A 99 12.15 7.04 16.25
C ASP A 99 11.63 8.22 15.39
N PRO A 100 10.57 8.93 15.80
CA PRO A 100 10.02 10.04 15.02
C PRO A 100 11.02 11.18 14.79
N ALA A 101 12.03 11.33 15.64
CA ALA A 101 13.07 12.35 15.45
C ALA A 101 13.95 12.06 14.22
N LYS A 102 14.03 10.80 13.81
CA LYS A 102 14.75 10.35 12.60
C LYS A 102 13.89 10.37 11.33
N ILE A 103 12.58 10.59 11.49
CA ILE A 103 11.61 10.62 10.38
C ILE A 103 10.77 11.92 10.42
N PRO A 104 11.41 13.11 10.37
CA PRO A 104 10.68 14.39 10.48
C PRO A 104 9.61 14.57 9.38
N ASN A 105 9.74 13.93 8.23
CA ASN A 105 8.76 13.98 7.14
C ASN A 105 7.43 13.25 7.46
N LEU A 106 7.30 12.56 8.60
CA LEU A 106 6.00 12.13 9.13
C LEU A 106 5.00 13.29 9.24
N ALA A 107 5.49 14.51 9.46
CA ALA A 107 4.67 15.72 9.51
C ALA A 107 3.93 16.01 8.19
N ASN A 108 4.39 15.46 7.06
CA ASN A 108 3.78 15.64 5.74
C ASN A 108 2.56 14.73 5.51
N LEU A 109 2.35 13.70 6.34
CA LEU A 109 1.21 12.80 6.24
C LEU A 109 -0.10 13.51 6.63
N TYR A 110 -1.21 13.04 6.03
CA TYR A 110 -2.54 13.43 6.49
C TYR A 110 -2.72 13.11 7.98
N PRO A 111 -3.47 13.93 8.74
CA PRO A 111 -3.78 13.63 10.14
C PRO A 111 -4.39 12.24 10.34
N GLU A 112 -5.26 11.80 9.43
CA GLU A 112 -5.88 10.47 9.42
C GLU A 112 -4.84 9.37 9.29
N ALA A 113 -3.86 9.53 8.38
CA ALA A 113 -2.80 8.57 8.15
C ALA A 113 -1.81 8.45 9.33
N ARG A 114 -1.73 9.48 10.18
CA ARG A 114 -0.93 9.44 11.40
C ARG A 114 -1.62 8.76 12.59
N ASN A 115 -2.93 8.50 12.47
CA ASN A 115 -3.74 7.94 13.55
C ASN A 115 -4.58 6.74 13.10
N LEU A 116 -4.04 5.93 12.20
CA LEU A 116 -4.68 4.69 11.77
C LEU A 116 -4.83 3.72 12.94
N SER A 117 -5.95 3.00 13.00
CA SER A 117 -6.34 2.21 14.17
C SER A 117 -5.36 1.09 14.52
N TYR A 118 -4.60 0.58 13.55
CA TYR A 118 -3.61 -0.49 13.77
C TYR A 118 -2.30 0.03 14.39
N ASP A 119 -1.93 1.31 14.15
CA ASP A 119 -0.70 1.92 14.66
C ASP A 119 -0.88 3.43 14.93
N PRO A 120 -1.67 3.82 15.95
CA PRO A 120 -1.88 5.22 16.26
C PRO A 120 -0.57 5.93 16.62
N GLY A 121 -0.24 6.98 15.86
CA GLY A 121 0.97 7.78 16.05
C GLY A 121 2.20 7.22 15.34
N ASN A 122 2.04 6.28 14.41
CA ASN A 122 3.14 5.70 13.60
C ASN A 122 4.32 5.18 14.44
N LYS A 123 4.00 4.37 15.47
CA LYS A 123 5.00 3.88 16.43
C LYS A 123 5.92 2.83 15.84
N PHE A 124 5.42 1.98 14.91
CA PHE A 124 6.17 0.88 14.32
C PHE A 124 6.04 0.79 12.80
N SER A 125 5.22 1.64 12.20
CA SER A 125 4.94 1.63 10.76
C SER A 125 4.72 3.02 10.20
N VAL A 126 5.00 3.20 8.91
CA VAL A 126 4.74 4.43 8.18
C VAL A 126 3.94 4.12 6.92
N PRO A 127 2.72 4.62 6.79
CA PRO A 127 1.91 4.40 5.60
C PRO A 127 2.60 4.90 4.32
N TYR A 128 2.61 4.04 3.30
CA TYR A 128 3.21 4.29 1.98
C TYR A 128 2.16 4.55 0.91
N ALA A 129 1.20 3.67 0.81
CA ALA A 129 0.04 3.81 -0.05
C ALA A 129 -1.21 3.33 0.68
N TRP A 130 -2.37 3.85 0.30
CA TRP A 130 -3.65 3.45 0.87
C TRP A 130 -4.76 3.55 -0.17
N GLY A 131 -5.81 2.77 0.02
CA GLY A 131 -6.94 2.74 -0.89
C GLY A 131 -8.02 1.78 -0.42
N THR A 132 -8.86 1.40 -1.36
CA THR A 132 -9.95 0.46 -1.14
C THR A 132 -10.03 -0.54 -2.28
N THR A 133 -10.70 -1.66 -2.07
CA THR A 133 -11.15 -2.49 -3.18
C THR A 133 -12.54 -2.09 -3.66
N GLY A 134 -12.90 -2.55 -4.82
CA GLY A 134 -14.20 -2.27 -5.40
C GLY A 134 -14.41 -2.95 -6.74
N LEU A 135 -15.35 -2.40 -7.49
CA LEU A 135 -15.75 -2.89 -8.80
C LEU A 135 -15.08 -2.06 -9.89
N CYS A 136 -14.14 -2.67 -10.61
CA CYS A 136 -13.51 -2.11 -11.79
C CYS A 136 -14.23 -2.68 -13.03
N TYR A 137 -14.75 -1.85 -13.93
CA TYR A 137 -15.63 -2.31 -14.99
C TYR A 137 -15.49 -1.53 -16.30
N ARG A 138 -15.85 -2.15 -17.40
CA ARG A 138 -15.98 -1.54 -18.74
C ARG A 138 -17.33 -0.87 -18.87
N SER A 139 -17.38 0.45 -18.84
CA SER A 139 -18.64 1.23 -18.92
C SER A 139 -19.32 1.14 -20.28
N ASP A 140 -18.61 0.72 -21.32
CA ASP A 140 -19.15 0.44 -22.65
C ASP A 140 -19.71 -0.98 -22.81
N LEU A 141 -19.41 -1.90 -21.86
CA LEU A 141 -19.89 -3.29 -21.86
C LEU A 141 -20.86 -3.58 -20.73
N VAL A 142 -20.86 -2.79 -19.66
CA VAL A 142 -21.70 -2.99 -18.46
C VAL A 142 -22.64 -1.80 -18.29
N SER A 143 -23.93 -2.03 -18.46
CA SER A 143 -24.99 -1.03 -18.28
C SER A 143 -26.22 -1.69 -17.65
N PRO A 144 -26.79 -1.10 -16.59
CA PRO A 144 -26.35 0.09 -15.87
C PRO A 144 -25.00 -0.11 -15.16
N ALA A 145 -24.34 0.99 -14.73
CA ALA A 145 -23.12 0.92 -13.93
C ALA A 145 -23.37 0.11 -12.64
N PRO A 146 -22.46 -0.78 -12.23
CA PRO A 146 -22.60 -1.56 -11.02
C PRO A 146 -22.52 -0.64 -9.79
N THR A 147 -23.27 -0.96 -8.74
CA THR A 147 -23.36 -0.17 -7.51
C THR A 147 -23.28 -1.00 -6.23
N SER A 148 -23.27 -2.32 -6.36
CA SER A 148 -23.38 -3.25 -5.26
C SER A 148 -22.45 -4.45 -5.46
N TRP A 149 -21.91 -5.01 -4.39
CA TRP A 149 -21.23 -6.30 -4.46
C TRP A 149 -22.12 -7.39 -5.07
N MET A 150 -23.44 -7.30 -4.89
CA MET A 150 -24.37 -8.26 -5.49
C MET A 150 -24.42 -8.20 -7.01
N ASP A 151 -24.06 -7.08 -7.64
CA ASP A 151 -23.97 -6.98 -9.11
C ASP A 151 -22.85 -7.87 -9.66
N MET A 152 -21.86 -8.21 -8.82
CA MET A 152 -20.76 -9.14 -9.11
C MET A 152 -21.06 -10.56 -8.62
N LEU A 153 -21.60 -10.71 -7.41
CA LEU A 153 -21.77 -12.00 -6.74
C LEU A 153 -23.03 -12.75 -7.20
N LYS A 154 -24.06 -12.01 -7.68
CA LYS A 154 -25.28 -12.54 -8.30
C LYS A 154 -25.56 -11.80 -9.61
N PRO A 155 -24.64 -11.92 -10.59
CA PRO A 155 -24.68 -11.10 -11.79
C PRO A 155 -25.86 -11.45 -12.70
N ALA A 156 -26.28 -10.46 -13.51
CA ALA A 156 -27.15 -10.71 -14.64
C ALA A 156 -26.50 -11.72 -15.62
N ASP A 157 -27.31 -12.47 -16.35
CA ASP A 157 -26.84 -13.53 -17.25
C ASP A 157 -25.82 -13.05 -18.28
N ALA A 158 -25.95 -11.81 -18.76
CA ALA A 158 -25.01 -11.21 -19.71
C ALA A 158 -23.58 -11.04 -19.18
N LEU A 159 -23.38 -11.02 -17.86
CA LEU A 159 -22.08 -10.88 -17.22
C LEU A 159 -21.47 -12.21 -16.77
N LYS A 160 -22.23 -13.30 -16.77
CA LYS A 160 -21.72 -14.63 -16.43
C LYS A 160 -20.56 -15.02 -17.34
N GLY A 161 -19.47 -15.53 -16.75
CA GLY A 161 -18.24 -15.86 -17.47
C GLY A 161 -17.40 -14.66 -17.91
N LYS A 162 -17.73 -13.43 -17.44
CA LYS A 162 -16.99 -12.18 -17.74
C LYS A 162 -16.56 -11.42 -16.49
N ILE A 163 -16.51 -12.11 -15.35
CA ILE A 163 -16.22 -11.54 -14.07
C ILE A 163 -14.95 -12.19 -13.51
N THR A 164 -14.02 -11.40 -12.97
CA THR A 164 -12.90 -11.93 -12.17
C THR A 164 -12.96 -11.41 -10.75
N MET A 165 -12.53 -12.22 -9.81
CA MET A 165 -12.39 -11.81 -8.41
C MET A 165 -10.98 -12.06 -7.92
N LEU A 166 -10.52 -11.22 -6.99
CA LEU A 166 -9.31 -11.48 -6.21
C LEU A 166 -9.49 -12.78 -5.43
N LYS A 167 -8.43 -13.56 -5.29
CA LYS A 167 -8.45 -14.81 -4.50
C LYS A 167 -7.66 -14.71 -3.20
N THR A 168 -6.95 -13.60 -2.98
CA THR A 168 -6.24 -13.35 -1.73
C THR A 168 -7.23 -13.30 -0.57
N ASP A 169 -6.95 -14.06 0.48
CA ASP A 169 -7.91 -14.41 1.56
C ASP A 169 -8.72 -13.22 2.09
N ARG A 170 -8.02 -12.14 2.47
CA ARG A 170 -8.64 -10.98 3.10
C ARG A 170 -9.60 -10.25 2.17
N TRP A 171 -9.22 -10.06 0.91
CA TRP A 171 -10.02 -9.30 -0.04
C TRP A 171 -11.20 -10.10 -0.60
N LEU A 172 -11.01 -11.39 -0.88
CA LEU A 172 -12.14 -12.25 -1.29
C LEU A 172 -13.21 -12.31 -0.20
N MET A 173 -12.79 -12.54 1.04
CA MET A 173 -13.73 -12.59 2.17
C MET A 173 -14.37 -11.23 2.44
N ALA A 174 -13.64 -10.11 2.29
CA ALA A 174 -14.18 -8.76 2.47
C ALA A 174 -15.36 -8.48 1.53
N ALA A 175 -15.24 -8.85 0.25
CA ALA A 175 -16.34 -8.71 -0.73
C ALA A 175 -17.59 -9.48 -0.30
N GLY A 176 -17.45 -10.75 0.12
CA GLY A 176 -18.55 -11.57 0.58
C GLY A 176 -19.19 -11.08 1.88
N LEU A 177 -18.37 -10.69 2.85
CA LEU A 177 -18.82 -10.17 4.14
C LEU A 177 -19.55 -8.82 3.98
N LYS A 178 -18.97 -7.88 3.21
CA LYS A 178 -19.61 -6.58 2.96
C LYS A 178 -20.93 -6.71 2.20
N ALA A 179 -20.99 -7.59 1.21
CA ALA A 179 -22.23 -7.89 0.49
C ALA A 179 -23.39 -8.32 1.42
N LEU A 180 -23.05 -8.91 2.57
CA LEU A 180 -24.00 -9.35 3.60
C LEU A 180 -24.15 -8.35 4.77
N GLY A 181 -23.47 -7.22 4.71
CA GLY A 181 -23.50 -6.17 5.77
C GLY A 181 -22.66 -6.51 7.00
N TYR A 182 -21.72 -7.46 6.89
CA TYR A 182 -20.82 -7.83 7.99
C TYR A 182 -19.52 -7.04 7.95
N SER A 183 -18.77 -7.10 9.06
CA SER A 183 -17.42 -6.53 9.15
C SER A 183 -16.45 -7.32 8.27
N VAL A 184 -15.53 -6.60 7.56
CA VAL A 184 -14.41 -7.24 6.82
C VAL A 184 -13.43 -7.96 7.72
N ASN A 185 -13.52 -7.71 9.03
CA ASN A 185 -12.67 -8.33 10.06
C ASN A 185 -13.43 -9.36 10.91
N SER A 186 -14.64 -9.74 10.51
CA SER A 186 -15.43 -10.69 11.30
C SER A 186 -14.76 -12.05 11.39
N THR A 187 -14.58 -12.54 12.62
CA THR A 187 -14.15 -13.91 12.92
C THR A 187 -15.30 -14.77 13.46
N ASN A 188 -16.52 -14.27 13.34
CA ASN A 188 -17.73 -15.04 13.68
C ASN A 188 -17.94 -16.14 12.65
N GLU A 189 -17.91 -17.40 13.11
CA GLU A 189 -18.00 -18.57 12.23
C GLU A 189 -19.29 -18.60 11.39
N GLU A 190 -20.42 -18.12 11.94
CA GLU A 190 -21.71 -18.08 11.22
C GLU A 190 -21.66 -17.04 10.09
N GLU A 191 -21.11 -15.85 10.34
CA GLU A 191 -20.96 -14.80 9.32
C GLU A 191 -19.98 -15.23 8.22
N VAL A 192 -18.86 -15.85 8.59
CA VAL A 192 -17.88 -16.39 7.65
C VAL A 192 -18.50 -17.53 6.83
N ALA A 193 -19.31 -18.41 7.42
CA ALA A 193 -20.00 -19.49 6.72
C ALA A 193 -21.01 -18.94 5.70
N LYS A 194 -21.79 -17.89 6.04
CA LYS A 194 -22.71 -17.24 5.10
C LYS A 194 -21.96 -16.56 3.94
N ALA A 195 -20.85 -15.89 4.22
CA ALA A 195 -20.00 -15.29 3.18
C ALA A 195 -19.42 -16.38 2.26
N LYS A 196 -18.97 -17.51 2.82
CA LYS A 196 -18.49 -18.68 2.06
C LYS A 196 -19.58 -19.21 1.12
N GLU A 197 -20.80 -19.39 1.61
CA GLU A 197 -21.93 -19.87 0.80
C GLU A 197 -22.16 -18.95 -0.40
N LEU A 198 -22.25 -17.63 -0.17
CA LEU A 198 -22.43 -16.62 -1.20
C LEU A 198 -21.29 -16.63 -2.24
N LEU A 199 -20.04 -16.70 -1.79
CA LEU A 199 -18.86 -16.71 -2.66
C LEU A 199 -18.75 -18.03 -3.45
N THR A 200 -19.17 -19.16 -2.86
CA THR A 200 -19.21 -20.46 -3.54
C THR A 200 -20.27 -20.46 -4.63
N GLU A 201 -21.45 -19.88 -4.39
CA GLU A 201 -22.50 -19.70 -5.40
C GLU A 201 -21.99 -18.80 -6.55
N ALA A 202 -21.35 -17.68 -6.22
CA ALA A 202 -20.81 -16.73 -7.18
C ALA A 202 -19.77 -17.34 -8.12
N LYS A 203 -18.96 -18.31 -7.65
CA LYS A 203 -17.91 -18.99 -8.42
C LYS A 203 -18.40 -19.50 -9.78
N GLY A 204 -19.61 -20.06 -9.83
CA GLY A 204 -20.21 -20.57 -11.07
C GLY A 204 -20.45 -19.51 -12.16
N SER A 205 -20.39 -18.24 -11.80
CA SER A 205 -20.56 -17.09 -12.70
C SER A 205 -19.24 -16.40 -13.06
N LEU A 206 -18.12 -16.79 -12.44
CA LEU A 206 -16.83 -16.17 -12.70
C LEU A 206 -16.18 -16.69 -13.99
N LEU A 207 -15.40 -15.83 -14.63
CA LEU A 207 -14.40 -16.21 -15.61
C LEU A 207 -13.21 -16.89 -14.90
N SER A 208 -12.69 -16.26 -13.86
CA SER A 208 -11.58 -16.79 -13.06
C SER A 208 -11.40 -16.00 -11.74
N TYR A 209 -10.60 -16.58 -10.85
CA TYR A 209 -9.92 -15.82 -9.81
C TYR A 209 -8.59 -15.29 -10.37
N ASP A 210 -8.25 -14.02 -10.10
CA ASP A 210 -7.06 -13.38 -10.67
C ASP A 210 -6.59 -12.20 -9.82
N ASP A 211 -5.38 -12.31 -9.27
CA ASP A 211 -4.74 -11.25 -8.47
C ASP A 211 -3.69 -10.46 -9.28
N THR A 212 -3.42 -10.84 -10.54
CA THR A 212 -2.24 -10.32 -11.26
C THR A 212 -2.53 -9.73 -12.63
N THR A 213 -3.51 -10.24 -13.37
CA THR A 213 -3.75 -9.84 -14.77
C THR A 213 -5.15 -9.26 -15.02
N PHE A 214 -5.94 -9.08 -13.98
CA PHE A 214 -7.37 -8.72 -14.10
C PHE A 214 -7.62 -7.41 -14.87
N TYR A 215 -6.76 -6.38 -14.74
CA TYR A 215 -6.92 -5.15 -15.51
C TYR A 215 -6.67 -5.36 -17.02
N SER A 216 -5.70 -6.21 -17.37
CA SER A 216 -5.44 -6.58 -18.77
C SER A 216 -6.64 -7.28 -19.40
N LYS A 217 -7.38 -8.11 -18.62
CA LYS A 217 -8.62 -8.74 -19.08
C LYS A 217 -9.73 -7.71 -19.31
N LEU A 218 -9.80 -6.64 -18.52
CA LEU A 218 -10.72 -5.52 -18.79
C LEU A 218 -10.30 -4.77 -20.06
N VAL A 219 -9.02 -4.49 -20.24
CA VAL A 219 -8.52 -3.78 -21.43
C VAL A 219 -8.84 -4.57 -22.70
N SER A 220 -8.59 -5.89 -22.71
CA SER A 220 -8.87 -6.77 -23.84
C SER A 220 -10.37 -7.02 -24.07
N GLY A 221 -11.22 -6.80 -23.06
CA GLY A 221 -12.65 -7.13 -23.09
C GLY A 221 -12.95 -8.60 -22.79
N GLU A 222 -11.96 -9.41 -22.38
CA GLU A 222 -12.16 -10.77 -21.88
C GLU A 222 -13.01 -10.77 -20.60
N ALA A 223 -12.72 -9.84 -19.67
CA ALA A 223 -13.58 -9.52 -18.54
C ALA A 223 -14.31 -8.20 -18.77
N SER A 224 -15.50 -8.07 -18.18
CA SER A 224 -16.31 -6.85 -18.21
C SER A 224 -16.43 -6.20 -16.82
N LEU A 225 -16.31 -6.99 -15.77
CA LEU A 225 -16.42 -6.58 -14.36
C LEU A 225 -15.39 -7.33 -13.52
N VAL A 226 -14.64 -6.60 -12.68
CA VAL A 226 -13.52 -7.15 -11.94
C VAL A 226 -13.53 -6.63 -10.50
N HIS A 227 -13.32 -7.52 -9.52
CA HIS A 227 -12.96 -7.14 -8.17
C HIS A 227 -11.49 -6.71 -8.15
N ALA A 228 -11.20 -5.46 -7.80
CA ALA A 228 -9.88 -4.86 -7.94
C ALA A 228 -9.51 -3.92 -6.80
N TRP A 229 -8.21 -3.78 -6.54
CA TRP A 229 -7.68 -2.60 -5.86
C TRP A 229 -7.81 -1.38 -6.77
N ASP A 230 -8.15 -0.24 -6.19
CA ASP A 230 -8.41 1.02 -6.90
C ASP A 230 -7.20 1.48 -7.75
N GLY A 231 -5.98 1.35 -7.26
CA GLY A 231 -4.77 1.70 -8.01
C GLY A 231 -4.52 0.78 -9.23
N TRP A 232 -4.76 -0.53 -9.09
CA TRP A 232 -4.66 -1.45 -10.24
C TRP A 232 -5.71 -1.17 -11.30
N CYS A 233 -6.91 -0.71 -10.89
CA CYS A 233 -7.90 -0.24 -11.85
C CYS A 233 -7.39 0.94 -12.66
N ASN A 234 -6.56 1.82 -12.07
CA ASN A 234 -5.94 2.94 -12.78
C ASN A 234 -5.02 2.49 -13.92
N TYR A 235 -4.34 1.35 -13.80
CA TYR A 235 -3.56 0.80 -14.93
C TYR A 235 -4.47 0.43 -16.11
N GLY A 236 -5.65 -0.13 -15.82
CA GLY A 236 -6.65 -0.36 -16.87
C GLY A 236 -7.18 0.94 -17.48
N ILE A 237 -7.47 1.95 -16.66
CA ILE A 237 -7.93 3.28 -17.10
C ILE A 237 -6.88 3.96 -18.01
N ALA A 238 -5.58 3.77 -17.71
CA ALA A 238 -4.49 4.30 -18.53
C ALA A 238 -4.52 3.77 -19.96
N GLU A 239 -4.92 2.53 -20.14
CA GLU A 239 -4.97 1.87 -21.45
C GLU A 239 -6.35 2.02 -22.14
N ASN A 240 -7.43 2.09 -21.34
CA ASN A 240 -8.78 2.18 -21.86
C ASN A 240 -9.67 3.09 -20.99
N PRO A 241 -10.02 4.29 -21.45
CA PRO A 241 -10.80 5.27 -20.67
C PRO A 241 -12.26 4.86 -20.41
N ALA A 242 -12.76 3.80 -21.09
CA ALA A 242 -14.05 3.21 -20.76
C ALA A 242 -14.02 2.39 -19.44
N ILE A 243 -12.84 2.08 -18.91
CA ILE A 243 -12.71 1.45 -17.61
C ILE A 243 -13.01 2.46 -16.52
N LYS A 244 -13.82 2.05 -15.54
CA LYS A 244 -14.26 2.85 -14.40
C LYS A 244 -14.15 2.06 -13.12
N PHE A 245 -14.06 2.76 -12.01
CA PHE A 245 -14.04 2.18 -10.67
C PHE A 245 -15.20 2.71 -9.84
N VAL A 246 -15.78 1.85 -9.02
CA VAL A 246 -16.81 2.22 -8.05
C VAL A 246 -16.63 1.44 -6.75
N VAL A 247 -16.77 2.13 -5.62
CA VAL A 247 -16.91 1.50 -4.31
C VAL A 247 -18.39 1.10 -4.17
N PRO A 248 -18.69 -0.17 -3.87
CA PRO A 248 -20.07 -0.62 -3.68
C PRO A 248 -20.77 0.10 -2.53
N LYS A 249 -22.09 0.26 -2.64
CA LYS A 249 -22.90 0.98 -1.63
C LYS A 249 -22.91 0.34 -0.24
N GLU A 250 -22.59 -0.94 -0.15
CA GLU A 250 -22.43 -1.67 1.12
C GLU A 250 -21.13 -1.31 1.83
N GLY A 251 -20.28 -0.49 1.20
CA GLY A 251 -18.94 -0.22 1.62
C GLY A 251 -17.96 -1.30 1.20
N SER A 252 -16.69 -1.10 1.51
CA SER A 252 -15.60 -2.01 1.21
C SER A 252 -14.59 -2.07 2.34
N ASP A 253 -13.46 -2.71 2.08
CA ASP A 253 -12.27 -2.64 2.92
C ASP A 253 -11.48 -1.36 2.63
N MET A 254 -10.76 -0.88 3.63
CA MET A 254 -9.66 0.05 3.50
C MET A 254 -8.36 -0.70 3.73
N TRP A 255 -7.50 -0.74 2.73
CA TRP A 255 -6.16 -1.28 2.85
C TRP A 255 -5.13 -0.16 3.00
N VAL A 256 -4.04 -0.47 3.70
CA VAL A 256 -2.89 0.42 3.87
C VAL A 256 -1.64 -0.41 3.71
N ASP A 257 -0.82 -0.07 2.74
CA ASP A 257 0.53 -0.62 2.63
C ASP A 257 1.50 0.29 3.36
N THR A 258 2.38 -0.30 4.13
CA THR A 258 3.20 0.44 5.08
C THR A 258 4.65 0.00 5.04
N MET A 259 5.54 0.92 5.37
CA MET A 259 6.96 0.68 5.57
C MET A 259 7.22 0.41 7.03
N THR A 260 7.97 -0.64 7.34
CA THR A 260 8.41 -1.01 8.69
C THR A 260 9.90 -1.28 8.73
N VAL A 261 10.52 -1.19 9.91
CA VAL A 261 11.92 -1.54 10.11
C VAL A 261 11.99 -2.85 10.88
N THR A 262 12.78 -3.83 10.41
CA THR A 262 12.89 -5.11 11.12
C THR A 262 13.59 -4.94 12.48
N ALA A 263 13.15 -5.70 13.48
CA ALA A 263 13.74 -5.65 14.82
C ALA A 263 15.22 -6.10 14.81
N ALA A 264 15.56 -7.06 13.94
CA ALA A 264 16.90 -7.62 13.80
C ALA A 264 17.84 -6.78 12.90
N SER A 265 17.35 -5.69 12.28
CA SER A 265 18.21 -4.80 11.48
C SER A 265 19.31 -4.20 12.34
N GLU A 266 20.53 -4.24 11.83
CA GLU A 266 21.70 -3.55 12.39
C GLU A 266 21.81 -2.12 11.82
N ASN A 267 21.03 -1.80 10.76
CA ASN A 267 21.04 -0.55 10.00
C ASN A 267 19.79 0.31 10.23
N LYS A 268 19.20 0.28 11.43
CA LYS A 268 17.92 0.95 11.73
C LYS A 268 17.89 2.44 11.37
N ASP A 269 19.02 3.14 11.57
CA ASP A 269 19.14 4.55 11.26
C ASP A 269 19.09 4.80 9.75
N ALA A 270 19.79 3.99 8.97
CA ALA A 270 19.75 4.03 7.51
C ALA A 270 18.36 3.65 6.97
N ALA A 271 17.69 2.67 7.59
CA ALA A 271 16.32 2.28 7.26
C ALA A 271 15.32 3.43 7.52
N MET A 272 15.43 4.12 8.67
CA MET A 272 14.61 5.29 8.97
C MET A 272 14.93 6.48 8.05
N ALA A 273 16.18 6.66 7.66
CA ALA A 273 16.58 7.68 6.68
C ALA A 273 15.93 7.40 5.30
N PHE A 274 15.85 6.13 4.88
CA PHE A 274 15.14 5.73 3.67
C PHE A 274 13.63 6.05 3.76
N ILE A 275 12.98 5.68 4.85
CA ILE A 275 11.56 5.99 5.08
C ILE A 275 11.34 7.51 5.05
N ASN A 276 12.21 8.27 5.72
CA ASN A 276 12.13 9.73 5.71
C ASN A 276 12.33 10.33 4.31
N TYR A 277 13.22 9.75 3.50
CA TYR A 277 13.44 10.15 2.11
C TYR A 277 12.17 9.93 1.26
N VAL A 278 11.53 8.76 1.36
CA VAL A 278 10.30 8.44 0.66
C VAL A 278 9.18 9.43 1.01
N LEU A 279 9.10 9.86 2.29
CA LEU A 279 8.08 10.80 2.77
C LEU A 279 8.33 12.27 2.38
N ARG A 280 9.41 12.60 1.69
CA ARG A 280 9.56 13.94 1.09
C ARG A 280 8.41 14.19 0.12
N PRO A 281 7.83 15.40 0.08
CA PRO A 281 6.68 15.69 -0.80
C PRO A 281 6.97 15.41 -2.28
N ASP A 282 8.16 15.81 -2.77
CA ASP A 282 8.60 15.60 -4.14
C ASP A 282 8.80 14.11 -4.49
N VAL A 283 9.40 13.35 -3.57
CA VAL A 283 9.63 11.90 -3.76
C VAL A 283 8.32 11.13 -3.69
N HIS A 284 7.49 11.39 -2.70
CA HIS A 284 6.23 10.66 -2.54
C HIS A 284 5.19 11.02 -3.61
N ALA A 285 5.21 12.26 -4.14
CA ALA A 285 4.43 12.63 -5.33
C ALA A 285 4.93 11.90 -6.59
N TRP A 286 6.26 11.76 -6.74
CA TRP A 286 6.83 10.96 -7.81
C TRP A 286 6.44 9.48 -7.70
N VAL A 287 6.41 8.92 -6.47
CA VAL A 287 5.87 7.59 -6.23
C VAL A 287 4.41 7.50 -6.69
N ALA A 288 3.53 8.38 -6.22
CA ALA A 288 2.10 8.37 -6.58
C ALA A 288 1.87 8.45 -8.10
N ASN A 289 2.63 9.30 -8.77
CA ASN A 289 2.56 9.47 -10.22
C ASN A 289 3.04 8.21 -10.98
N ASN A 290 4.02 7.49 -10.43
CA ASN A 290 4.61 6.31 -11.06
C ASN A 290 3.78 5.05 -10.86
N ILE A 291 3.32 4.80 -9.63
CA ILE A 291 2.55 3.61 -9.29
C ILE A 291 1.04 3.79 -9.44
N LEU A 292 0.56 5.00 -9.74
CA LEU A 292 -0.86 5.37 -9.88
C LEU A 292 -1.74 4.98 -8.67
N TYR A 293 -1.12 4.94 -7.48
CA TYR A 293 -1.79 4.73 -6.20
C TYR A 293 -1.79 6.02 -5.39
N LYS A 294 -2.83 6.20 -4.58
CA LYS A 294 -2.91 7.28 -3.62
C LYS A 294 -1.88 7.09 -2.52
N VAL A 295 -1.12 8.14 -2.24
CA VAL A 295 -0.19 8.15 -1.11
C VAL A 295 -0.77 8.92 0.08
N PRO A 296 -0.50 8.49 1.31
CA PRO A 296 -1.04 9.13 2.52
C PRO A 296 -0.31 10.42 2.91
N ASN A 297 0.46 11.01 2.00
CA ASN A 297 1.25 12.21 2.19
C ASN A 297 0.48 13.43 1.64
N GLN A 298 -0.06 14.25 2.55
CA GLN A 298 -0.84 15.43 2.19
C GLN A 298 -0.05 16.39 1.31
N LYS A 299 1.20 16.67 1.67
CA LYS A 299 2.05 17.60 0.94
C LYS A 299 2.39 17.10 -0.46
N ALA A 300 2.56 15.80 -0.64
CA ALA A 300 2.77 15.19 -1.94
C ALA A 300 1.50 15.29 -2.80
N MET A 301 0.34 14.95 -2.25
CA MET A 301 -0.95 15.00 -2.98
C MET A 301 -1.32 16.43 -3.40
N GLU A 302 -0.96 17.46 -2.63
CA GLU A 302 -1.14 18.89 -2.97
C GLU A 302 -0.33 19.30 -4.22
N THR A 303 0.71 18.56 -4.60
CA THR A 303 1.59 18.85 -5.74
C THR A 303 1.26 18.05 -7.00
N LEU A 304 0.37 17.05 -6.91
CA LEU A 304 -0.02 16.27 -8.08
C LEU A 304 -0.76 17.12 -9.11
N ASP A 305 -0.51 16.83 -10.37
CA ASP A 305 -1.20 17.50 -11.47
C ASP A 305 -2.70 17.21 -11.41
N LYS A 306 -3.52 18.24 -11.53
CA LYS A 306 -4.98 18.11 -11.59
C LYS A 306 -5.42 17.25 -12.77
N ALA A 307 -4.74 17.34 -13.91
CA ALA A 307 -5.02 16.50 -15.06
C ALA A 307 -4.81 15.01 -14.77
N LEU A 308 -3.82 14.66 -13.92
CA LEU A 308 -3.62 13.28 -13.46
C LEU A 308 -4.82 12.82 -12.63
N ILE A 309 -5.29 13.64 -11.69
CA ILE A 309 -6.44 13.31 -10.85
C ILE A 309 -7.74 13.23 -11.66
N GLU A 310 -7.91 14.06 -12.67
CA GLU A 310 -9.06 13.98 -13.59
C GLU A 310 -9.03 12.70 -14.42
N GLN A 311 -7.84 12.28 -14.86
CA GLN A 311 -7.65 11.03 -15.61
C GLN A 311 -7.87 9.81 -14.71
N TYR A 312 -7.42 9.87 -13.46
CA TYR A 312 -7.50 8.77 -12.47
C TYR A 312 -8.28 9.22 -11.23
N PRO A 313 -9.63 9.26 -11.27
CA PRO A 313 -10.44 9.78 -10.16
C PRO A 313 -10.20 9.09 -8.81
N ASN A 314 -9.73 7.83 -8.84
CA ASN A 314 -9.39 7.09 -7.61
C ASN A 314 -8.26 7.79 -6.83
N LEU A 315 -7.32 8.47 -7.51
CA LEU A 315 -6.29 9.26 -6.82
C LEU A 315 -6.89 10.45 -6.07
N GLY A 316 -8.03 10.97 -6.54
CA GLY A 316 -8.73 12.11 -5.97
C GLY A 316 -9.65 11.76 -4.78
N MET A 317 -9.85 10.48 -4.45
CA MET A 317 -10.64 10.09 -3.27
C MET A 317 -10.05 10.73 -2.01
N THR A 318 -10.86 11.48 -1.27
CA THR A 318 -10.38 12.19 -0.08
C THR A 318 -10.06 11.23 1.06
N PRO A 319 -9.17 11.60 2.00
CA PRO A 319 -8.98 10.82 3.22
C PRO A 319 -10.30 10.58 3.97
N ALA A 320 -11.18 11.58 4.03
CA ALA A 320 -12.49 11.47 4.69
C ALA A 320 -13.41 10.45 4.01
N ASP A 321 -13.34 10.31 2.68
CA ASP A 321 -14.11 9.29 1.97
C ASP A 321 -13.51 7.91 2.18
N LEU A 322 -12.18 7.80 2.14
CA LEU A 322 -11.48 6.54 2.38
C LEU A 322 -11.72 6.01 3.81
N MET A 323 -11.77 6.92 4.80
CA MET A 323 -12.04 6.56 6.21
C MET A 323 -13.49 6.13 6.48
N LYS A 324 -14.39 6.18 5.48
CA LYS A 324 -15.72 5.55 5.58
C LYS A 324 -15.65 4.04 5.38
N GLU A 325 -14.61 3.58 4.69
CA GLU A 325 -14.36 2.17 4.45
C GLU A 325 -13.73 1.52 5.69
N GLU A 326 -13.93 0.22 5.84
CA GLU A 326 -13.49 -0.47 7.04
C GLU A 326 -12.05 -0.94 6.94
N GLN A 327 -11.19 -0.43 7.83
CA GLN A 327 -9.77 -0.77 7.85
C GLN A 327 -9.54 -2.26 8.10
N LEU A 328 -8.75 -2.91 7.24
CA LEU A 328 -8.27 -4.28 7.46
C LEU A 328 -7.37 -4.33 8.70
N ARG A 329 -7.63 -5.31 9.59
CA ARG A 329 -6.89 -5.53 10.83
C ARG A 329 -6.31 -6.95 10.86
N ASP A 330 -5.30 -7.17 11.68
CA ASP A 330 -4.84 -8.53 11.98
C ASP A 330 -5.93 -9.35 12.71
N LEU A 331 -6.29 -10.48 12.13
CA LEU A 331 -7.30 -11.39 12.68
C LEU A 331 -6.73 -12.36 13.73
N GLY A 332 -5.41 -12.36 13.96
CA GLY A 332 -4.77 -13.34 14.82
C GLY A 332 -5.10 -14.78 14.37
N ASP A 333 -5.56 -15.60 15.30
CA ASP A 333 -5.96 -16.99 14.99
C ASP A 333 -7.12 -17.11 14.01
N GLY A 334 -7.95 -16.08 13.89
CA GLY A 334 -9.04 -16.02 12.90
C GLY A 334 -8.56 -16.03 11.45
N GLN A 335 -7.30 -15.68 11.18
CA GLN A 335 -6.72 -15.76 9.83
C GLN A 335 -6.78 -17.20 9.27
N LYS A 336 -6.61 -18.22 10.12
CA LYS A 336 -6.71 -19.63 9.71
C LYS A 336 -8.08 -19.98 9.16
N LEU A 337 -9.14 -19.41 9.77
CA LEU A 337 -10.52 -19.59 9.29
C LEU A 337 -10.70 -19.01 7.88
N TYR A 338 -10.13 -17.82 7.62
CA TYR A 338 -10.19 -17.22 6.28
C TYR A 338 -9.41 -18.05 5.26
N THR A 339 -8.17 -18.44 5.56
CA THR A 339 -7.34 -19.25 4.66
C THR A 339 -7.99 -20.58 4.31
N GLN A 340 -8.57 -21.28 5.31
CA GLN A 340 -9.31 -22.51 5.08
C GLN A 340 -10.55 -22.26 4.22
N THR A 341 -11.33 -21.22 4.54
CA THR A 341 -12.56 -20.87 3.80
C THR A 341 -12.27 -20.56 2.33
N VAL A 342 -11.26 -19.71 2.08
CA VAL A 342 -10.90 -19.34 0.69
C VAL A 342 -10.35 -20.55 -0.08
N THR A 343 -9.55 -21.40 0.58
CA THR A 343 -9.10 -22.65 -0.02
C THR A 343 -10.28 -23.52 -0.44
N GLU A 344 -11.26 -23.71 0.43
CA GLU A 344 -12.47 -24.49 0.12
C GLU A 344 -13.32 -23.88 -1.01
N ILE A 345 -13.43 -22.54 -1.07
CA ILE A 345 -14.13 -21.84 -2.16
C ILE A 345 -13.37 -22.03 -3.48
N THR A 346 -12.06 -21.85 -3.50
CA THR A 346 -11.31 -21.75 -4.75
C THR A 346 -10.95 -23.10 -5.35
N PHE A 347 -10.80 -24.18 -4.55
CA PHE A 347 -10.41 -25.53 -5.01
C PHE A 347 -11.59 -26.49 -5.23
N GLN A 348 -12.80 -26.19 -4.79
CA GLN A 348 -14.02 -26.94 -5.14
C GLN A 348 -14.46 -26.58 -6.57
#